data_03bcd1505793199918a07a53f89d556c
#
_entry.id   03bcd1505793199918a07a53f89d556c
#
_cell.length_a   1.000
_cell.length_b   1.000
_cell.length_c   1.000
_cell.angle_alpha   90.00
_cell.angle_beta   90.00
_cell.angle_gamma   90.00
#
_symmetry.space_group_name_H-M   'P 1'
#
loop_
_entity.id
_entity.type
_entity.pdbx_description
1 polymer ?
#
loop_
_entity_poly.entity_id
_entity_poly.type
_entity_poly.pdbx_seq_one_letter_code
_entity_poly.pdbx_strand_id
1 'polypeptide(L)'
;HIRSTVIGDALKRIHRALGYEVLGDNHLGDWGTQFGILIMGYRNFLDAAALEAAPVDELQRVYVLSHQKCEEDPAWKDQARAELVKLQAGDPENRALWQKFIDLSMIEFNRIYGRLGVSFELVRGESFYNDALPGVVEKLQSLGLVRESEGALVAFLEDEKLPPCIVRKSDGGYNYATTDVATVFSRENEFHPDGIIYVTDERQQLHFRQFFALAKKAGAQTPLRHIWFGLMRLPEGLLSTRKGTAIKLDLLLDEAEKRALDLVKQASPEMPADQQQAVARAVG
;
A
#
# COMPACT_ATOMS: atom_id res chain seq x y z
N HIS A 1 5.80 4.59 -1.04
CA HIS A 1 5.39 5.95 -0.63
C HIS A 1 6.45 6.51 0.33
N ILE A 2 7.32 7.43 -0.13
CA ILE A 2 8.51 7.86 0.64
C ILE A 2 8.16 8.34 2.06
N ARG A 3 7.13 9.18 2.21
CA ARG A 3 6.80 9.76 3.53
C ARG A 3 6.35 8.71 4.54
N SER A 4 5.47 7.77 4.15
CA SER A 4 5.07 6.68 5.06
C SER A 4 6.25 5.81 5.44
N THR A 5 7.13 5.52 4.48
CA THR A 5 8.34 4.71 4.70
C THR A 5 9.29 5.36 5.69
N VAL A 6 9.68 6.62 5.47
CA VAL A 6 10.68 7.28 6.34
C VAL A 6 10.11 7.66 7.70
N ILE A 7 8.84 8.09 7.78
CA ILE A 7 8.19 8.39 9.07
C ILE A 7 8.01 7.11 9.87
N GLY A 8 7.55 6.02 9.22
CA GLY A 8 7.38 4.72 9.86
C GLY A 8 8.70 4.18 10.41
N ASP A 9 9.78 4.24 9.63
CA ASP A 9 11.11 3.80 10.07
C ASP A 9 11.67 4.67 11.20
N ALA A 10 11.47 6.00 11.14
CA ALA A 10 11.86 6.89 12.22
C ALA A 10 11.14 6.55 13.53
N LEU A 11 9.82 6.32 13.47
CA LEU A 11 9.05 5.89 14.64
C LEU A 11 9.54 4.55 15.18
N LYS A 12 9.78 3.57 14.29
CA LYS A 12 10.35 2.28 14.66
C LYS A 12 11.67 2.44 15.42
N ARG A 13 12.60 3.22 14.87
CA ARG A 13 13.92 3.47 15.49
C ARG A 13 13.81 4.19 16.84
N ILE A 14 12.92 5.18 16.95
CA ILE A 14 12.70 5.92 18.20
C ILE A 14 12.17 4.99 19.29
N HIS A 15 11.14 4.18 19.00
CA HIS A 15 10.59 3.26 19.98
C HIS A 15 11.61 2.19 20.39
N ARG A 16 12.42 1.67 19.46
CA ARG A 16 13.53 0.77 19.80
C ARG A 16 14.57 1.41 20.70
N ALA A 17 14.92 2.68 20.47
CA ALA A 17 15.85 3.44 21.32
C ALA A 17 15.28 3.67 22.73
N LEU A 18 13.95 3.68 22.88
CA LEU A 18 13.24 3.74 24.16
C LEU A 18 13.09 2.37 24.84
N GLY A 19 13.61 1.29 24.24
CA GLY A 19 13.58 -0.05 24.81
C GLY A 19 12.38 -0.91 24.44
N TYR A 20 11.54 -0.47 23.51
CA TYR A 20 10.43 -1.30 22.99
C TYR A 20 10.92 -2.30 21.97
N GLU A 21 10.33 -3.50 21.96
CA GLU A 21 10.39 -4.42 20.84
C GLU A 21 9.42 -3.91 19.75
N VAL A 22 9.93 -3.69 18.53
CA VAL A 22 9.13 -3.10 17.44
C VAL A 22 9.29 -3.91 16.18
N LEU A 23 8.17 -4.38 15.63
CA LEU A 23 8.09 -5.00 14.32
C LEU A 23 7.64 -3.97 13.29
N GLY A 24 8.45 -3.74 12.27
CA GLY A 24 8.08 -2.97 11.10
C GLY A 24 7.39 -3.88 10.09
N ASP A 25 6.13 -3.63 9.80
CA ASP A 25 5.34 -4.38 8.82
C ASP A 25 5.09 -3.55 7.56
N ASN A 26 5.56 -4.05 6.42
CA ASN A 26 5.27 -3.49 5.10
C ASN A 26 3.97 -4.07 4.56
N HIS A 27 2.88 -3.39 4.87
CA HIS A 27 1.54 -3.80 4.43
C HIS A 27 1.29 -3.34 2.98
N LEU A 28 1.29 -4.29 2.05
CA LEU A 28 1.17 -4.03 0.62
C LEU A 28 -0.28 -4.14 0.15
N GLY A 29 -0.72 -3.20 -0.70
CA GLY A 29 -2.00 -3.30 -1.41
C GLY A 29 -1.88 -4.25 -2.60
N ASP A 30 -1.83 -5.54 -2.37
CA ASP A 30 -1.53 -6.57 -3.36
C ASP A 30 -2.75 -7.39 -3.81
N TRP A 31 -3.97 -6.99 -3.42
CA TRP A 31 -5.18 -7.79 -3.66
C TRP A 31 -6.37 -7.01 -4.28
N GLY A 32 -6.13 -5.82 -4.80
CA GLY A 32 -7.18 -4.93 -5.29
C GLY A 32 -7.49 -5.07 -6.79
N THR A 33 -8.44 -4.25 -7.25
CA THR A 33 -8.92 -4.20 -8.64
C THR A 33 -7.83 -3.92 -9.67
N GLN A 34 -6.72 -3.29 -9.25
CA GLN A 34 -5.56 -3.03 -10.09
C GLN A 34 -4.95 -4.30 -10.69
N PHE A 35 -5.05 -5.45 -10.01
CA PHE A 35 -4.47 -6.70 -10.52
C PHE A 35 -5.25 -7.29 -11.68
N GLY A 36 -6.58 -7.18 -11.70
CA GLY A 36 -7.37 -7.57 -12.88
C GLY A 36 -7.02 -6.71 -14.11
N ILE A 37 -6.86 -5.40 -13.91
CA ILE A 37 -6.44 -4.46 -14.96
C ILE A 37 -5.01 -4.79 -15.43
N LEU A 38 -4.09 -5.08 -14.51
CA LEU A 38 -2.70 -5.41 -14.84
C LEU A 38 -2.59 -6.75 -15.58
N ILE A 39 -3.36 -7.78 -15.19
CA ILE A 39 -3.41 -9.07 -15.89
C ILE A 39 -3.87 -8.86 -17.33
N MET A 40 -4.94 -8.08 -17.55
CA MET A 40 -5.40 -7.74 -18.89
C MET A 40 -4.33 -6.98 -19.69
N GLY A 41 -3.69 -5.99 -19.07
CA GLY A 41 -2.61 -5.22 -19.68
C GLY A 41 -1.41 -6.10 -20.05
N TYR A 42 -0.98 -6.97 -19.16
CA TYR A 42 0.12 -7.90 -19.37
C TYR A 42 -0.14 -8.85 -20.54
N ARG A 43 -1.33 -9.45 -20.61
CA ARG A 43 -1.67 -10.39 -21.68
C ARG A 43 -1.80 -9.76 -23.06
N ASN A 44 -2.12 -8.46 -23.14
CA ASN A 44 -2.46 -7.82 -24.41
C ASN A 44 -1.42 -6.80 -24.90
N PHE A 45 -0.62 -6.23 -24.01
CA PHE A 45 0.27 -5.11 -24.33
C PHE A 45 1.73 -5.35 -23.94
N LEU A 46 2.08 -6.53 -23.41
CA LEU A 46 3.43 -6.84 -22.95
C LEU A 46 4.46 -6.71 -24.07
N ASP A 47 5.53 -5.99 -23.78
CA ASP A 47 6.81 -6.06 -24.49
C ASP A 47 7.80 -6.88 -23.64
N ALA A 48 8.15 -8.07 -24.13
CA ALA A 48 9.02 -8.99 -23.39
C ALA A 48 10.43 -8.45 -23.19
N ALA A 49 10.97 -7.73 -24.18
CA ALA A 49 12.31 -7.13 -24.09
C ALA A 49 12.32 -5.95 -23.09
N ALA A 50 11.26 -5.14 -23.08
CA ALA A 50 11.09 -4.08 -22.11
C ALA A 50 10.91 -4.64 -20.68
N LEU A 51 10.19 -5.75 -20.52
CA LEU A 51 10.02 -6.40 -19.22
C LEU A 51 11.35 -6.93 -18.67
N GLU A 52 12.21 -7.46 -19.53
CA GLU A 52 13.54 -7.93 -19.12
C GLU A 52 14.46 -6.78 -18.72
N ALA A 53 14.43 -5.68 -19.49
CA ALA A 53 15.28 -4.51 -19.27
C ALA A 53 14.86 -3.65 -18.06
N ALA A 54 13.55 -3.44 -17.87
CA ALA A 54 12.99 -2.57 -16.84
C ALA A 54 11.61 -3.08 -16.38
N PRO A 55 11.55 -4.14 -15.55
CA PRO A 55 10.32 -4.87 -15.22
C PRO A 55 9.20 -3.97 -14.68
N VAL A 56 9.49 -3.13 -13.70
CA VAL A 56 8.47 -2.28 -13.05
C VAL A 56 7.95 -1.20 -14.00
N ASP A 57 8.82 -0.68 -14.86
CA ASP A 57 8.42 0.31 -15.86
C ASP A 57 7.46 -0.30 -16.88
N GLU A 58 7.76 -1.50 -17.32
CA GLU A 58 6.89 -2.22 -18.26
C GLU A 58 5.55 -2.60 -17.61
N LEU A 59 5.56 -3.10 -16.37
CA LEU A 59 4.33 -3.37 -15.63
C LEU A 59 3.50 -2.10 -15.44
N GLN A 60 4.12 -0.97 -15.15
CA GLN A 60 3.43 0.32 -15.05
C GLN A 60 2.86 0.76 -16.41
N ARG A 61 3.61 0.62 -17.50
CA ARG A 61 3.17 0.96 -18.85
C ARG A 61 1.94 0.16 -19.26
N VAL A 62 1.98 -1.17 -19.12
CA VAL A 62 0.84 -2.02 -19.50
C VAL A 62 -0.37 -1.79 -18.59
N TYR A 63 -0.15 -1.47 -17.32
CA TYR A 63 -1.23 -1.07 -16.41
C TYR A 63 -1.92 0.22 -16.86
N VAL A 64 -1.15 1.26 -17.20
CA VAL A 64 -1.70 2.55 -17.66
C VAL A 64 -2.50 2.37 -18.94
N LEU A 65 -1.98 1.63 -19.92
CA LEU A 65 -2.70 1.33 -21.16
C LEU A 65 -4.01 0.58 -20.92
N SER A 66 -3.97 -0.45 -20.07
CA SER A 66 -5.16 -1.22 -19.74
C SER A 66 -6.18 -0.40 -18.94
N HIS A 67 -5.70 0.49 -18.04
CA HIS A 67 -6.57 1.39 -17.28
C HIS A 67 -7.28 2.40 -18.19
N GLN A 68 -6.55 3.02 -19.13
CA GLN A 68 -7.15 3.90 -20.14
C GLN A 68 -8.22 3.17 -20.94
N LYS A 69 -7.92 1.93 -21.37
CA LYS A 69 -8.91 1.12 -22.10
C LYS A 69 -10.13 0.76 -21.25
N CYS A 70 -10.01 0.60 -19.94
CA CYS A 70 -11.14 0.44 -19.04
C CYS A 70 -12.05 1.68 -18.96
N GLU A 71 -11.50 2.89 -19.22
CA GLU A 71 -12.28 4.13 -19.25
C GLU A 71 -13.04 4.29 -20.56
N GLU A 72 -12.49 3.78 -21.67
CA GLU A 72 -13.02 3.91 -23.02
C GLU A 72 -13.96 2.75 -23.42
N ASP A 73 -13.73 1.55 -22.90
CA ASP A 73 -14.42 0.31 -23.28
C ASP A 73 -15.00 -0.43 -22.06
N PRO A 74 -16.31 -0.37 -21.84
CA PRO A 74 -16.98 -1.12 -20.77
C PRO A 74 -16.73 -2.63 -20.82
N ALA A 75 -16.63 -3.23 -22.01
CA ALA A 75 -16.39 -4.67 -22.14
C ALA A 75 -14.99 -5.04 -21.65
N TRP A 76 -13.99 -4.21 -21.92
CA TRP A 76 -12.64 -4.40 -21.37
C TRP A 76 -12.63 -4.30 -19.84
N LYS A 77 -13.35 -3.34 -19.29
CA LYS A 77 -13.49 -3.17 -17.84
C LYS A 77 -14.13 -4.39 -17.18
N ASP A 78 -15.16 -4.97 -17.82
CA ASP A 78 -15.81 -6.18 -17.30
C ASP A 78 -14.91 -7.41 -17.40
N GLN A 79 -14.09 -7.53 -18.45
CA GLN A 79 -13.06 -8.56 -18.55
C GLN A 79 -12.00 -8.41 -17.45
N ALA A 80 -11.52 -7.18 -17.17
CA ALA A 80 -10.58 -6.94 -16.09
C ALA A 80 -11.16 -7.33 -14.71
N ARG A 81 -12.45 -7.08 -14.48
CA ARG A 81 -13.15 -7.55 -13.28
C ARG A 81 -13.22 -9.08 -13.21
N ALA A 82 -13.51 -9.73 -14.34
CA ALA A 82 -13.56 -11.19 -14.41
C ALA A 82 -12.18 -11.82 -14.12
N GLU A 83 -11.09 -11.22 -14.60
CA GLU A 83 -9.74 -11.69 -14.28
C GLU A 83 -9.39 -11.51 -12.79
N LEU A 84 -9.85 -10.44 -12.14
CA LEU A 84 -9.71 -10.30 -10.69
C LEU A 84 -10.49 -11.39 -9.95
N VAL A 85 -11.72 -11.67 -10.35
CA VAL A 85 -12.54 -12.74 -9.72
C VAL A 85 -11.85 -14.09 -9.86
N LYS A 86 -11.30 -14.42 -11.05
CA LYS A 86 -10.50 -15.64 -11.25
C LYS A 86 -9.29 -15.69 -10.32
N LEU A 87 -8.52 -14.58 -10.21
CA LEU A 87 -7.39 -14.50 -9.30
C LEU A 87 -7.81 -14.81 -7.85
N GLN A 88 -8.89 -14.19 -7.40
CA GLN A 88 -9.40 -14.36 -6.04
C GLN A 88 -9.99 -15.76 -5.80
N ALA A 89 -10.53 -16.38 -6.83
CA ALA A 89 -10.99 -17.77 -6.80
C ALA A 89 -9.85 -18.80 -6.87
N GLY A 90 -8.61 -18.38 -7.02
CA GLY A 90 -7.43 -19.26 -7.02
C GLY A 90 -7.06 -19.83 -8.38
N ASP A 91 -7.49 -19.20 -9.49
CA ASP A 91 -7.08 -19.60 -10.82
C ASP A 91 -5.55 -19.70 -10.95
N PRO A 92 -4.99 -20.85 -11.38
CA PRO A 92 -3.56 -21.08 -11.34
C PRO A 92 -2.76 -20.12 -12.23
N GLU A 93 -3.28 -19.75 -13.39
CA GLU A 93 -2.59 -18.85 -14.31
C GLU A 93 -2.56 -17.43 -13.77
N ASN A 94 -3.70 -16.94 -13.26
CA ASN A 94 -3.78 -15.61 -12.68
C ASN A 94 -2.96 -15.51 -11.39
N ARG A 95 -2.90 -16.57 -10.58
CA ARG A 95 -2.05 -16.63 -9.39
C ARG A 95 -0.56 -16.60 -9.77
N ALA A 96 -0.14 -17.32 -10.81
CA ALA A 96 1.23 -17.29 -11.28
C ALA A 96 1.63 -15.91 -11.82
N LEU A 97 0.76 -15.24 -12.57
CA LEU A 97 0.99 -13.86 -13.02
C LEU A 97 1.05 -12.89 -11.85
N TRP A 98 0.12 -12.98 -10.92
CA TRP A 98 0.09 -12.13 -9.72
C TRP A 98 1.38 -12.29 -8.91
N GLN A 99 1.81 -13.53 -8.64
CA GLN A 99 3.07 -13.78 -7.92
C GLN A 99 4.26 -13.17 -8.65
N LYS A 100 4.34 -13.32 -9.97
CA LYS A 100 5.37 -12.70 -10.80
C LYS A 100 5.38 -11.17 -10.66
N PHE A 101 4.22 -10.53 -10.64
CA PHE A 101 4.13 -9.08 -10.47
C PHE A 101 4.61 -8.63 -9.09
N ILE A 102 4.26 -9.39 -8.05
CA ILE A 102 4.72 -9.13 -6.68
C ILE A 102 6.24 -9.28 -6.62
N ASP A 103 6.80 -10.38 -7.12
CA ASP A 103 8.23 -10.67 -7.06
C ASP A 103 9.05 -9.57 -7.76
N LEU A 104 8.65 -9.17 -8.97
CA LEU A 104 9.29 -8.10 -9.73
C LEU A 104 9.18 -6.74 -9.00
N SER A 105 8.02 -6.45 -8.42
CA SER A 105 7.81 -5.21 -7.66
C SER A 105 8.66 -5.18 -6.39
N MET A 106 8.80 -6.33 -5.70
CA MET A 106 9.58 -6.42 -4.47
C MET A 106 11.08 -6.22 -4.70
N ILE A 107 11.62 -6.64 -5.85
CA ILE A 107 13.02 -6.34 -6.21
C ILE A 107 13.25 -4.83 -6.20
N GLU A 108 12.37 -4.07 -6.86
CA GLU A 108 12.48 -2.61 -6.93
C GLU A 108 12.20 -1.94 -5.58
N PHE A 109 11.20 -2.39 -4.84
CA PHE A 109 10.91 -1.86 -3.50
C PHE A 109 12.10 -2.05 -2.57
N ASN A 110 12.71 -3.24 -2.55
CA ASN A 110 13.86 -3.53 -1.71
C ASN A 110 15.09 -2.69 -2.11
N ARG A 111 15.27 -2.42 -3.40
CA ARG A 111 16.32 -1.51 -3.87
C ARG A 111 16.13 -0.09 -3.32
N ILE A 112 14.89 0.44 -3.38
CA ILE A 112 14.57 1.75 -2.83
C ILE A 112 14.68 1.77 -1.30
N TYR A 113 14.19 0.74 -0.60
CA TYR A 113 14.32 0.65 0.85
C TYR A 113 15.78 0.60 1.28
N GLY A 114 16.62 -0.15 0.56
CA GLY A 114 18.06 -0.17 0.79
C GLY A 114 18.70 1.21 0.63
N ARG A 115 18.31 1.98 -0.41
CA ARG A 115 18.78 3.35 -0.64
C ARG A 115 18.36 4.30 0.48
N LEU A 116 17.15 4.12 1.05
CA LEU A 116 16.64 4.91 2.18
C LEU A 116 17.17 4.42 3.54
N GLY A 117 17.92 3.32 3.59
CA GLY A 117 18.36 2.70 4.84
C GLY A 117 17.22 2.16 5.69
N VAL A 118 16.11 1.77 5.06
CA VAL A 118 14.90 1.25 5.71
C VAL A 118 14.80 -0.27 5.54
N SER A 119 14.37 -0.95 6.57
CA SER A 119 14.10 -2.38 6.56
C SER A 119 12.77 -2.71 7.25
N PHE A 120 12.20 -3.84 6.90
CA PHE A 120 10.98 -4.36 7.51
C PHE A 120 11.25 -5.77 8.02
N GLU A 121 10.68 -6.09 9.17
CA GLU A 121 10.71 -7.44 9.75
C GLU A 121 9.62 -8.32 9.15
N LEU A 122 8.51 -7.69 8.72
CA LEU A 122 7.39 -8.37 8.08
C LEU A 122 7.07 -7.69 6.74
N VAL A 123 6.67 -8.51 5.77
CA VAL A 123 6.11 -8.05 4.50
C VAL A 123 4.85 -8.88 4.25
N ARG A 124 3.69 -8.30 4.56
CA ARG A 124 2.39 -8.96 4.44
C ARG A 124 1.42 -8.05 3.74
N GLY A 125 1.00 -8.45 2.55
CA GLY A 125 -0.02 -7.73 1.80
C GLY A 125 -1.44 -8.05 2.25
N GLU A 126 -2.40 -7.36 1.65
CA GLU A 126 -3.85 -7.62 1.84
C GLU A 126 -4.20 -9.09 1.53
N SER A 127 -3.52 -9.70 0.55
CA SER A 127 -3.70 -11.09 0.14
C SER A 127 -3.47 -12.10 1.27
N PHE A 128 -2.55 -11.80 2.20
CA PHE A 128 -2.24 -12.66 3.34
C PHE A 128 -3.45 -12.86 4.26
N TYR A 129 -4.35 -11.89 4.33
CA TYR A 129 -5.51 -11.90 5.20
C TYR A 129 -6.79 -12.39 4.53
N ASN A 130 -6.74 -12.72 3.24
CA ASN A 130 -7.91 -13.06 2.44
C ASN A 130 -8.76 -14.18 3.05
N ASP A 131 -8.11 -15.25 3.52
CA ASP A 131 -8.80 -16.42 4.07
C ASP A 131 -9.48 -16.15 5.43
N ALA A 132 -9.10 -15.08 6.11
CA ALA A 132 -9.71 -14.66 7.38
C ALA A 132 -10.98 -13.80 7.18
N LEU A 133 -11.20 -13.24 5.98
CA LEU A 133 -12.28 -12.28 5.74
C LEU A 133 -13.70 -12.84 5.98
N PRO A 134 -14.03 -14.09 5.56
CA PRO A 134 -15.33 -14.67 5.88
C PRO A 134 -15.60 -14.71 7.38
N GLY A 135 -14.62 -15.17 8.18
CA GLY A 135 -14.74 -15.25 9.64
C GLY A 135 -14.89 -13.88 10.31
N VAL A 136 -14.24 -12.85 9.78
CA VAL A 136 -14.45 -11.46 10.24
C VAL A 136 -15.90 -11.02 10.00
N VAL A 137 -16.43 -11.28 8.82
CA VAL A 137 -17.82 -10.93 8.49
C VAL A 137 -18.81 -11.66 9.39
N GLU A 138 -18.62 -12.97 9.58
CA GLU A 138 -19.44 -13.77 10.50
C GLU A 138 -19.41 -13.23 11.93
N LYS A 139 -18.22 -12.88 12.43
CA LYS A 139 -18.04 -12.26 13.73
C LYS A 139 -18.81 -10.94 13.85
N LEU A 140 -18.68 -10.06 12.86
CA LEU A 140 -19.38 -8.78 12.86
C LEU A 140 -20.92 -8.96 12.82
N GLN A 141 -21.41 -9.94 12.06
CA GLN A 141 -22.83 -10.28 12.02
C GLN A 141 -23.33 -10.85 13.34
N SER A 142 -22.61 -11.79 13.95
CA SER A 142 -22.98 -12.39 15.23
C SER A 142 -23.04 -11.40 16.39
N LEU A 143 -22.22 -10.32 16.31
CA LEU A 143 -22.22 -9.23 17.28
C LEU A 143 -23.25 -8.13 16.94
N GLY A 144 -24.02 -8.27 15.85
CA GLY A 144 -25.01 -7.29 15.43
C GLY A 144 -24.40 -5.94 14.98
N LEU A 145 -23.11 -5.91 14.63
CA LEU A 145 -22.38 -4.69 14.25
C LEU A 145 -22.60 -4.30 12.80
N VAL A 146 -23.17 -5.19 11.98
CA VAL A 146 -23.41 -4.96 10.55
C VAL A 146 -24.84 -5.39 10.18
N ARG A 147 -25.41 -4.68 9.22
CA ARG A 147 -26.73 -5.01 8.65
C ARG A 147 -26.74 -4.80 7.15
N GLU A 148 -27.64 -5.44 6.44
CA GLU A 148 -27.84 -5.21 5.01
C GLU A 148 -28.39 -3.81 4.72
N SER A 149 -27.80 -3.16 3.74
CA SER A 149 -28.25 -1.88 3.20
C SER A 149 -27.93 -1.82 1.71
N GLU A 150 -28.92 -1.64 0.87
CA GLU A 150 -28.78 -1.58 -0.59
C GLU A 150 -28.00 -2.76 -1.20
N GLY A 151 -28.20 -3.97 -0.66
CA GLY A 151 -27.52 -5.18 -1.07
C GLY A 151 -26.07 -5.33 -0.56
N ALA A 152 -25.54 -4.34 0.14
CA ALA A 152 -24.24 -4.40 0.78
C ALA A 152 -24.37 -4.70 2.28
N LEU A 153 -23.32 -5.24 2.89
CA LEU A 153 -23.22 -5.39 4.34
C LEU A 153 -22.48 -4.18 4.92
N VAL A 154 -23.14 -3.44 5.80
CA VAL A 154 -22.70 -2.13 6.26
C VAL A 154 -22.67 -2.07 7.79
N ALA A 155 -21.57 -1.56 8.34
CA ALA A 155 -21.46 -1.17 9.74
C ALA A 155 -21.91 0.28 9.91
N PHE A 156 -22.86 0.51 10.85
CA PHE A 156 -23.34 1.84 11.21
C PHE A 156 -22.62 2.30 12.48
N LEU A 157 -22.01 3.48 12.41
CA LEU A 157 -21.10 4.00 13.43
C LEU A 157 -21.57 5.37 13.96
N GLU A 158 -22.90 5.58 14.02
CA GLU A 158 -23.51 6.86 14.45
C GLU A 158 -23.11 7.25 15.89
N ASP A 159 -22.97 6.28 16.79
CA ASP A 159 -22.49 6.47 18.16
C ASP A 159 -21.07 7.00 18.24
N GLU A 160 -20.24 6.68 17.24
CA GLU A 160 -18.87 7.22 17.06
C GLU A 160 -18.87 8.54 16.23
N LYS A 161 -20.04 9.02 15.81
CA LYS A 161 -20.21 10.17 14.92
C LYS A 161 -19.45 10.01 13.59
N LEU A 162 -19.47 8.80 13.06
CA LEU A 162 -18.84 8.43 11.80
C LEU A 162 -19.88 8.00 10.77
N PRO A 163 -19.66 8.26 9.48
CA PRO A 163 -20.51 7.75 8.42
C PRO A 163 -20.45 6.22 8.37
N PRO A 164 -21.46 5.57 7.74
CA PRO A 164 -21.48 4.13 7.57
C PRO A 164 -20.23 3.59 6.88
N CYS A 165 -19.81 2.38 7.26
CA CYS A 165 -18.65 1.71 6.72
C CYS A 165 -19.07 0.41 6.00
N ILE A 166 -18.80 0.31 4.69
CA ILE A 166 -19.10 -0.89 3.93
C ILE A 166 -18.09 -1.99 4.32
N VAL A 167 -18.60 -3.13 4.73
CA VAL A 167 -17.83 -4.33 5.07
C VAL A 167 -17.79 -5.27 3.86
N ARG A 168 -18.94 -5.57 3.25
CA ARG A 168 -19.03 -6.37 2.03
C ARG A 168 -19.92 -5.66 1.02
N LYS A 169 -19.45 -5.55 -0.20
CA LYS A 169 -20.16 -4.91 -1.31
C LYS A 169 -21.35 -5.77 -1.79
N SER A 170 -22.23 -5.15 -2.54
CA SER A 170 -23.39 -5.83 -3.15
C SER A 170 -23.01 -6.93 -4.16
N ASP A 171 -21.82 -6.86 -4.77
CA ASP A 171 -21.26 -7.88 -5.64
C ASP A 171 -20.60 -9.05 -4.88
N GLY A 172 -20.65 -9.04 -3.54
CA GLY A 172 -20.07 -10.04 -2.65
C GLY A 172 -18.60 -9.81 -2.30
N GLY A 173 -17.93 -8.84 -2.94
CA GLY A 173 -16.53 -8.51 -2.67
C GLY A 173 -16.35 -7.83 -1.32
N TYR A 174 -15.28 -8.17 -0.62
CA TYR A 174 -14.91 -7.52 0.64
C TYR A 174 -14.39 -6.10 0.40
N ASN A 175 -14.65 -5.21 1.36
CA ASN A 175 -14.10 -3.86 1.33
C ASN A 175 -12.87 -3.76 2.22
N TYR A 176 -12.05 -2.72 2.04
CA TYR A 176 -10.82 -2.48 2.79
C TYR A 176 -10.99 -2.55 4.31
N ALA A 177 -12.11 -2.07 4.84
CA ALA A 177 -12.39 -2.15 6.28
C ALA A 177 -12.39 -3.59 6.81
N THR A 178 -12.85 -4.56 6.03
CA THR A 178 -12.86 -5.97 6.43
C THR A 178 -11.44 -6.53 6.48
N THR A 179 -10.63 -6.22 5.49
CA THR A 179 -9.22 -6.61 5.44
C THR A 179 -8.44 -5.99 6.61
N ASP A 180 -8.67 -4.70 6.90
CA ASP A 180 -7.99 -4.02 8.00
C ASP A 180 -8.41 -4.56 9.37
N VAL A 181 -9.69 -4.89 9.58
CA VAL A 181 -10.15 -5.56 10.81
C VAL A 181 -9.53 -6.95 10.93
N ALA A 182 -9.46 -7.73 9.84
CA ALA A 182 -8.78 -9.03 9.82
C ALA A 182 -7.30 -8.88 10.20
N THR A 183 -6.64 -7.85 9.67
CA THR A 183 -5.24 -7.53 9.95
C THR A 183 -5.03 -7.21 11.44
N VAL A 184 -5.91 -6.42 12.06
CA VAL A 184 -5.83 -6.12 13.51
C VAL A 184 -5.92 -7.41 14.31
N PHE A 185 -6.93 -8.25 14.09
CA PHE A 185 -7.08 -9.50 14.81
C PHE A 185 -5.93 -10.47 14.59
N SER A 186 -5.42 -10.58 13.37
CA SER A 186 -4.26 -11.41 13.08
C SER A 186 -3.02 -10.97 13.86
N ARG A 187 -2.75 -9.67 13.90
CA ARG A 187 -1.63 -9.11 14.66
C ARG A 187 -1.80 -9.26 16.16
N GLU A 188 -3.01 -9.07 16.70
CA GLU A 188 -3.30 -9.31 18.11
C GLU A 188 -3.04 -10.78 18.50
N ASN A 189 -3.52 -11.71 17.69
CA ASN A 189 -3.38 -13.14 17.96
C ASN A 189 -1.94 -13.64 17.84
N GLU A 190 -1.16 -13.09 16.92
CA GLU A 190 0.20 -13.58 16.65
C GLU A 190 1.25 -12.89 17.52
N PHE A 191 1.13 -11.58 17.70
CA PHE A 191 2.20 -10.78 18.32
C PHE A 191 1.84 -10.23 19.70
N HIS A 192 0.57 -10.21 20.08
CA HIS A 192 0.08 -9.63 21.34
C HIS A 192 0.66 -8.22 21.61
N PRO A 193 0.54 -7.27 20.65
CA PRO A 193 1.24 -6.01 20.75
C PRO A 193 0.59 -5.07 21.76
N ASP A 194 1.42 -4.25 22.45
CA ASP A 194 0.95 -3.16 23.32
C ASP A 194 0.34 -1.99 22.54
N GLY A 195 0.58 -1.92 21.24
CA GLY A 195 0.01 -0.91 20.35
C GLY A 195 0.35 -1.14 18.89
N ILE A 196 -0.52 -0.70 17.98
CA ILE A 196 -0.31 -0.76 16.53
C ILE A 196 -0.37 0.67 15.98
N ILE A 197 0.68 1.08 15.27
CA ILE A 197 0.80 2.40 14.65
C ILE A 197 0.74 2.25 13.13
N TYR A 198 -0.20 2.95 12.51
CA TYR A 198 -0.34 3.04 11.06
C TYR A 198 0.16 4.38 10.56
N VAL A 199 0.93 4.39 9.48
CA VAL A 199 1.51 5.62 8.92
C VAL A 199 1.10 5.74 7.45
N THR A 200 0.13 6.60 7.17
CA THR A 200 -0.41 6.79 5.81
C THR A 200 -0.69 8.27 5.51
N ASP A 201 -1.17 8.59 4.32
CA ASP A 201 -1.54 9.97 3.98
C ASP A 201 -2.89 10.40 4.58
N GLU A 202 -3.09 11.72 4.65
CA GLU A 202 -4.26 12.36 5.28
C GLU A 202 -5.62 11.97 4.68
N ARG A 203 -5.68 11.53 3.41
CA ARG A 203 -6.93 11.14 2.75
C ARG A 203 -7.55 9.89 3.37
N GLN A 204 -6.74 9.09 4.05
CA GLN A 204 -7.20 7.84 4.66
C GLN A 204 -7.73 8.02 6.10
N GLN A 205 -7.73 9.24 6.66
CA GLN A 205 -8.11 9.48 8.06
C GLN A 205 -9.51 8.95 8.39
N LEU A 206 -10.50 9.18 7.53
CA LEU A 206 -11.86 8.70 7.75
C LEU A 206 -11.91 7.17 7.80
N HIS A 207 -11.24 6.52 6.86
CA HIS A 207 -11.15 5.07 6.79
C HIS A 207 -10.54 4.48 8.08
N PHE A 208 -9.42 5.04 8.55
CA PHE A 208 -8.78 4.59 9.80
C PHE A 208 -9.69 4.79 11.01
N ARG A 209 -10.38 5.91 11.11
CA ARG A 209 -11.36 6.13 12.18
C ARG A 209 -12.50 5.11 12.16
N GLN A 210 -13.00 4.78 10.96
CA GLN A 210 -14.08 3.81 10.80
C GLN A 210 -13.66 2.39 11.20
N PHE A 211 -12.56 1.87 10.66
CA PHE A 211 -12.17 0.50 10.96
C PHE A 211 -11.60 0.36 12.39
N PHE A 212 -10.98 1.38 12.97
CA PHE A 212 -10.60 1.36 14.38
C PHE A 212 -11.82 1.24 15.30
N ALA A 213 -12.86 2.04 15.04
CA ALA A 213 -14.10 1.94 15.77
C ALA A 213 -14.74 0.56 15.61
N LEU A 214 -14.77 0.03 14.38
CA LEU A 214 -15.33 -1.29 14.09
C LEU A 214 -14.52 -2.42 14.75
N ALA A 215 -13.20 -2.40 14.64
CA ALA A 215 -12.33 -3.39 15.28
C ALA A 215 -12.50 -3.41 16.81
N LYS A 216 -12.55 -2.21 17.43
CA LYS A 216 -12.79 -2.08 18.87
C LYS A 216 -14.15 -2.65 19.28
N LYS A 217 -15.23 -2.31 18.54
CA LYS A 217 -16.57 -2.87 18.78
C LYS A 217 -16.61 -4.39 18.60
N ALA A 218 -15.80 -4.91 17.67
CA ALA A 218 -15.66 -6.34 17.43
C ALA A 218 -14.73 -7.05 18.43
N GLY A 219 -14.19 -6.34 19.43
CA GLY A 219 -13.45 -6.89 20.55
C GLY A 219 -11.94 -6.76 20.48
N ALA A 220 -11.38 -5.98 19.54
CA ALA A 220 -9.95 -5.66 19.54
C ALA A 220 -9.57 -4.89 20.80
N GLN A 221 -8.48 -5.29 21.46
CA GLN A 221 -8.01 -4.74 22.73
C GLN A 221 -6.80 -3.82 22.55
N THR A 222 -6.00 -4.06 21.51
CA THR A 222 -4.78 -3.31 21.26
C THR A 222 -5.07 -1.85 20.89
N PRO A 223 -4.40 -0.88 21.51
CA PRO A 223 -4.48 0.53 21.10
C PRO A 223 -4.04 0.72 19.66
N LEU A 224 -4.92 1.30 18.84
CA LEU A 224 -4.67 1.60 17.44
C LEU A 224 -4.42 3.10 17.26
N ARG A 225 -3.37 3.47 16.55
CA ARG A 225 -3.01 4.86 16.27
C ARG A 225 -2.75 5.06 14.79
N HIS A 226 -3.33 6.12 14.23
CA HIS A 226 -3.06 6.57 12.88
C HIS A 226 -2.22 7.84 12.92
N ILE A 227 -1.01 7.78 12.38
CA ILE A 227 -0.14 8.93 12.15
C ILE A 227 -0.22 9.25 10.66
N TRP A 228 -0.70 10.44 10.36
CA TRP A 228 -0.92 10.86 8.99
C TRP A 228 -0.08 12.07 8.61
N PHE A 229 0.19 12.20 7.33
CA PHE A 229 0.97 13.30 6.76
C PHE A 229 0.25 13.88 5.53
N GLY A 230 0.53 15.15 5.22
CA GLY A 230 -0.02 15.84 4.06
C GLY A 230 0.52 15.31 2.73
N LEU A 231 -0.22 15.51 1.67
CA LEU A 231 0.16 15.07 0.32
C LEU A 231 1.35 15.87 -0.22
N MET A 232 2.19 15.21 -1.01
CA MET A 232 3.14 15.89 -1.87
C MET A 232 2.40 16.49 -3.06
N ARG A 233 2.65 17.76 -3.31
CA ARG A 233 2.07 18.51 -4.44
C ARG A 233 3.22 19.03 -5.30
N LEU A 234 3.05 18.96 -6.59
CA LEU A 234 3.86 19.70 -7.54
C LEU A 234 3.21 21.06 -7.84
N PRO A 235 3.95 22.05 -8.36
CA PRO A 235 3.36 23.29 -8.82
C PRO A 235 2.21 23.07 -9.81
N GLU A 236 2.31 22.02 -10.65
CA GLU A 236 1.33 21.66 -11.69
C GLU A 236 0.13 20.85 -11.15
N GLY A 237 0.12 20.46 -9.85
CA GLY A 237 -0.98 19.73 -9.23
C GLY A 237 -0.61 18.45 -8.49
N LEU A 238 -1.60 17.57 -8.29
CA LEU A 238 -1.43 16.30 -7.58
C LEU A 238 -0.79 15.23 -8.46
N LEU A 239 0.17 14.50 -7.88
CA LEU A 239 0.76 13.31 -8.49
C LEU A 239 -0.30 12.19 -8.58
N SER A 240 -0.39 11.54 -9.75
CA SER A 240 -1.29 10.40 -9.97
C SER A 240 -0.60 9.29 -10.76
N THR A 241 -0.46 8.14 -10.13
CA THR A 241 0.06 6.92 -10.80
C THR A 241 -0.89 6.41 -11.90
N ARG A 242 -2.21 6.55 -11.70
CA ARG A 242 -3.23 6.15 -12.68
C ARG A 242 -3.16 6.93 -13.99
N LYS A 243 -2.71 8.18 -13.94
CA LYS A 243 -2.54 9.06 -15.11
C LYS A 243 -1.11 9.07 -15.67
N GLY A 244 -0.20 8.25 -15.12
CA GLY A 244 1.19 8.21 -15.55
C GLY A 244 2.01 9.48 -15.19
N THR A 245 1.46 10.38 -14.35
CA THR A 245 2.13 11.62 -13.94
C THR A 245 2.93 11.47 -12.64
N ALA A 246 3.10 10.25 -12.14
CA ALA A 246 3.91 10.01 -10.95
C ALA A 246 5.39 10.20 -11.26
N ILE A 247 6.07 11.04 -10.48
CA ILE A 247 7.53 11.11 -10.51
C ILE A 247 8.08 9.83 -9.87
N LYS A 248 9.01 9.16 -10.58
CA LYS A 248 9.73 8.03 -10.01
C LYS A 248 10.50 8.49 -8.77
N LEU A 249 10.44 7.68 -7.72
CA LEU A 249 11.10 8.00 -6.47
C LEU A 249 12.62 8.12 -6.64
N ASP A 250 13.22 7.30 -7.49
CA ASP A 250 14.65 7.41 -7.82
C ASP A 250 15.05 8.78 -8.35
N LEU A 251 14.30 9.30 -9.31
CA LEU A 251 14.59 10.62 -9.86
C LEU A 251 14.53 11.72 -8.79
N LEU A 252 13.62 11.57 -7.80
CA LEU A 252 13.54 12.51 -6.69
C LEU A 252 14.78 12.40 -5.79
N LEU A 253 15.21 11.17 -5.48
CA LEU A 253 16.38 10.92 -4.65
C LEU A 253 17.68 11.33 -5.37
N ASP A 254 17.78 11.07 -6.68
CA ASP A 254 18.92 11.48 -7.49
C ASP A 254 19.07 13.01 -7.56
N GLU A 255 17.96 13.71 -7.73
CA GLU A 255 17.97 15.18 -7.74
C GLU A 255 18.32 15.76 -6.35
N ALA A 256 17.85 15.14 -5.27
CA ALA A 256 18.19 15.55 -3.91
C ALA A 256 19.70 15.36 -3.62
N GLU A 257 20.25 14.19 -3.98
CA GLU A 257 21.69 13.89 -3.85
C GLU A 257 22.53 14.84 -4.70
N LYS A 258 22.11 15.14 -5.94
CA LYS A 258 22.80 16.08 -6.82
C LYS A 258 22.84 17.50 -6.21
N ARG A 259 21.69 17.99 -5.73
CA ARG A 259 21.65 19.33 -5.07
C ARG A 259 22.49 19.38 -3.81
N ALA A 260 22.47 18.31 -3.01
CA ALA A 260 23.34 18.20 -1.84
C ALA A 260 24.82 18.25 -2.24
N LEU A 261 25.24 17.55 -3.32
CA LEU A 261 26.59 17.55 -3.82
C LEU A 261 27.02 18.95 -4.27
N ASP A 262 26.16 19.68 -4.98
CA ASP A 262 26.45 21.05 -5.42
C ASP A 262 26.66 22.00 -4.23
N LEU A 263 25.84 21.87 -3.19
CA LEU A 263 25.99 22.62 -1.94
C LEU A 263 27.28 22.27 -1.19
N VAL A 264 27.62 20.97 -1.08
CA VAL A 264 28.86 20.52 -0.44
C VAL A 264 30.08 21.03 -1.15
N LYS A 265 30.12 21.00 -2.49
CA LYS A 265 31.22 21.57 -3.31
C LYS A 265 31.40 23.07 -3.09
N GLN A 266 30.31 23.81 -2.94
CA GLN A 266 30.36 25.25 -2.67
C GLN A 266 30.83 25.55 -1.24
N ALA A 267 30.33 24.80 -0.25
CA ALA A 267 30.63 25.02 1.16
C ALA A 267 32.02 24.50 1.59
N SER A 268 32.53 23.48 0.93
CA SER A 268 33.78 22.80 1.28
C SER A 268 34.56 22.40 0.00
N PRO A 269 35.07 23.37 -0.77
CA PRO A 269 35.74 23.10 -2.05
C PRO A 269 37.05 22.29 -1.88
N GLU A 270 37.72 22.40 -0.73
CA GLU A 270 38.94 21.65 -0.42
C GLU A 270 38.71 20.21 0.06
N MET A 271 37.45 19.81 0.27
CA MET A 271 37.12 18.44 0.67
C MET A 271 37.39 17.47 -0.48
N PRO A 272 38.03 16.30 -0.25
CA PRO A 272 38.21 15.28 -1.28
C PRO A 272 36.89 14.89 -1.96
N ALA A 273 36.93 14.63 -3.26
CA ALA A 273 35.71 14.37 -4.06
C ALA A 273 34.90 13.16 -3.58
N ASP A 274 35.55 12.12 -3.09
CA ASP A 274 34.93 10.93 -2.50
C ASP A 274 34.17 11.27 -1.20
N GLN A 275 34.74 12.13 -0.37
CA GLN A 275 34.09 12.60 0.85
C GLN A 275 32.93 13.54 0.53
N GLN A 276 33.08 14.46 -0.46
CA GLN A 276 31.97 15.29 -0.91
C GLN A 276 30.79 14.42 -1.37
N GLN A 277 31.06 13.37 -2.14
CA GLN A 277 30.03 12.43 -2.60
C GLN A 277 29.39 11.65 -1.44
N ALA A 278 30.18 11.21 -0.44
CA ALA A 278 29.67 10.50 0.73
C ALA A 278 28.74 11.39 1.57
N VAL A 279 29.13 12.66 1.79
CA VAL A 279 28.28 13.63 2.48
C VAL A 279 27.02 13.93 1.68
N ALA A 280 27.12 14.11 0.36
CA ALA A 280 25.95 14.36 -0.49
C ALA A 280 24.93 13.21 -0.42
N ARG A 281 25.38 11.95 -0.44
CA ARG A 281 24.51 10.77 -0.28
C ARG A 281 23.85 10.68 1.09
N ALA A 282 24.52 11.15 2.14
CA ALA A 282 23.99 11.10 3.49
C ALA A 282 22.97 12.22 3.78
N VAL A 283 23.08 13.35 3.10
CA VAL A 283 22.26 14.56 3.32
C VAL A 283 21.16 14.73 2.28
N GLY A 284 21.41 14.31 1.04
CA GLY A 284 20.46 14.38 -0.07
C GLY A 284 19.44 13.29 -0.05
#